data_079db52530c5e129c42e88cb37176e5f
#
_entry.id   079db52530c5e129c42e88cb37176e5f
#
_cell.length_a   1.000
_cell.length_b   1.000
_cell.length_c   1.000
_cell.angle_alpha   90.00
_cell.angle_beta   90.00
_cell.angle_gamma   90.00
#
_symmetry.space_group_name_H-M   'P 1'
#
loop_
_entity.id
_entity.type
_entity.pdbx_description
1 polymer ?
#
loop_
_entity_poly.entity_id
_entity_poly.type
_entity_poly.pdbx_seq_one_letter_code
_entity_poly.pdbx_strand_id
1 'polypeptide(L)'
;MSEQAIPAELQEIRKQIDAIDEGLLRLLAERFQLTHAVGVLKASQDLNSFDSSRESEKISRLRELCTNLEIDPNLVEELFTRIMQEVVKNHDKLRQARN
;
A
#
# COMPACT_ATOMS: atom_id res chain seq x y z
N MET A 1 26.64 1.96 33.10
CA MET A 1 25.77 1.96 32.01
C MET A 1 24.98 3.24 31.93
N SER A 2 25.05 3.82 30.90
CA SER A 2 24.41 5.09 30.84
C SER A 2 23.33 5.07 29.78
N GLU A 3 22.16 4.85 30.25
CA GLU A 3 21.06 5.14 29.37
C GLU A 3 20.87 6.65 29.40
N GLN A 4 21.00 7.24 28.27
CA GLN A 4 20.69 8.63 28.13
C GLN A 4 19.20 8.81 28.21
N ALA A 5 18.75 9.73 29.02
CA ALA A 5 17.33 10.08 29.07
C ALA A 5 16.93 10.65 27.72
N ILE A 6 15.85 10.14 27.17
CA ILE A 6 15.31 10.62 25.92
C ILE A 6 14.53 11.91 26.21
N PRO A 7 14.81 13.02 25.51
CA PRO A 7 14.06 14.25 25.73
C PRO A 7 12.56 14.05 25.55
N ALA A 8 11.78 14.72 26.38
CA ALA A 8 10.32 14.60 26.36
C ALA A 8 9.73 14.98 24.99
N GLU A 9 10.31 15.97 24.34
CA GLU A 9 9.89 16.39 22.99
C GLU A 9 10.07 15.27 21.98
N LEU A 10 11.18 14.56 22.05
CA LEU A 10 11.46 13.45 21.15
C LEU A 10 10.50 12.29 21.39
N GLN A 11 10.21 11.99 22.66
CA GLN A 11 9.25 10.96 23.01
C GLN A 11 7.85 11.28 22.44
N GLU A 12 7.44 12.54 22.55
CA GLU A 12 6.14 12.97 22.03
C GLU A 12 6.07 12.83 20.50
N ILE A 13 7.11 13.26 19.80
CA ILE A 13 7.18 13.14 18.34
C ILE A 13 7.13 11.66 17.93
N ARG A 14 7.86 10.81 18.66
CA ARG A 14 7.84 9.36 18.37
C ARG A 14 6.46 8.74 18.57
N LYS A 15 5.71 9.18 19.57
CA LYS A 15 4.33 8.73 19.76
C LYS A 15 3.46 9.11 18.57
N GLN A 16 3.64 10.33 18.06
CA GLN A 16 2.90 10.79 16.89
C GLN A 16 3.26 9.96 15.64
N ILE A 17 4.54 9.66 15.47
CA ILE A 17 4.99 8.80 14.36
C ILE A 17 4.36 7.41 14.49
N ASP A 18 4.40 6.82 15.67
CA ASP A 18 3.83 5.48 15.90
C ASP A 18 2.33 5.45 15.60
N ALA A 19 1.62 6.52 15.96
CA ALA A 19 0.19 6.62 15.67
C ALA A 19 -0.07 6.69 14.16
N ILE A 20 0.77 7.42 13.43
CA ILE A 20 0.69 7.49 11.96
C ILE A 20 0.96 6.13 11.35
N ASP A 21 1.99 5.43 11.85
CA ASP A 21 2.34 4.10 11.33
C ASP A 21 1.19 3.11 11.51
N GLU A 22 0.54 3.13 12.66
CA GLU A 22 -0.65 2.31 12.89
C GLU A 22 -1.78 2.68 11.93
N GLY A 23 -1.96 3.97 11.68
CA GLY A 23 -2.94 4.46 10.71
C GLY A 23 -2.64 3.96 9.31
N LEU A 24 -1.37 3.97 8.92
CA LEU A 24 -0.94 3.43 7.62
C LEU A 24 -1.29 1.96 7.50
N LEU A 25 -1.04 1.16 8.54
CA LEU A 25 -1.38 -0.26 8.52
C LEU A 25 -2.88 -0.49 8.41
N ARG A 26 -3.69 0.31 9.12
CA ARG A 26 -5.14 0.19 9.02
C ARG A 26 -5.64 0.54 7.62
N LEU A 27 -5.09 1.59 7.02
CA LEU A 27 -5.42 1.95 5.65
C LEU A 27 -5.00 0.89 4.65
N LEU A 28 -3.82 0.30 4.84
CA LEU A 28 -3.34 -0.77 3.98
C LEU A 28 -4.25 -2.01 4.10
N ALA A 29 -4.66 -2.37 5.31
CA ALA A 29 -5.59 -3.47 5.52
C ALA A 29 -6.93 -3.21 4.82
N GLU A 30 -7.45 -1.99 4.93
CA GLU A 30 -8.68 -1.58 4.27
C GLU A 30 -8.54 -1.66 2.75
N ARG A 31 -7.41 -1.21 2.24
CA ARG A 31 -7.11 -1.30 0.81
C ARG A 31 -7.11 -2.76 0.33
N PHE A 32 -6.50 -3.66 1.09
CA PHE A 32 -6.49 -5.08 0.74
C PHE A 32 -7.89 -5.71 0.79
N GLN A 33 -8.76 -5.26 1.69
CA GLN A 33 -10.15 -5.70 1.70
C GLN A 33 -10.86 -5.31 0.39
N LEU A 34 -10.63 -4.09 -0.07
CA LEU A 34 -11.20 -3.61 -1.33
C LEU A 34 -10.62 -4.33 -2.54
N THR A 35 -9.31 -4.55 -2.57
CA THR A 35 -8.70 -5.27 -3.69
C THR A 35 -9.08 -6.74 -3.67
N HIS A 36 -9.34 -7.33 -2.48
CA HIS A 36 -9.88 -8.67 -2.39
C HIS A 36 -11.26 -8.76 -3.07
N ALA A 37 -12.12 -7.78 -2.81
CA ALA A 37 -13.44 -7.71 -3.46
C ALA A 37 -13.30 -7.61 -4.97
N VAL A 38 -12.36 -6.80 -5.45
CA VAL A 38 -12.04 -6.72 -6.89
C VAL A 38 -11.58 -8.07 -7.41
N GLY A 39 -10.73 -8.76 -6.64
CA GLY A 39 -10.22 -10.07 -7.03
C GLY A 39 -11.32 -11.11 -7.16
N VAL A 40 -12.27 -11.12 -6.23
CA VAL A 40 -13.42 -12.02 -6.30
C VAL A 40 -14.25 -11.75 -7.56
N LEU A 41 -14.47 -10.48 -7.85
CA LEU A 41 -15.24 -10.08 -9.04
C LEU A 41 -14.51 -10.48 -10.33
N LYS A 42 -13.21 -10.23 -10.41
CA LYS A 42 -12.39 -10.63 -11.57
C LYS A 42 -12.40 -12.14 -11.77
N ALA A 43 -12.26 -12.91 -10.70
CA ALA A 43 -12.28 -14.37 -10.77
C ALA A 43 -13.64 -14.88 -11.26
N SER A 44 -14.74 -14.27 -10.79
CA SER A 44 -16.08 -14.67 -11.19
C SER A 44 -16.36 -14.39 -12.66
N GLN A 45 -15.70 -13.41 -13.25
CA GLN A 45 -15.86 -13.01 -14.65
C GLN A 45 -14.71 -13.49 -15.53
N ASP A 46 -13.80 -14.29 -14.96
CA ASP A 46 -12.60 -14.81 -15.64
C ASP A 46 -11.74 -13.69 -16.26
N LEU A 47 -11.60 -12.59 -15.52
CA LEU A 47 -10.77 -11.48 -15.93
C LEU A 47 -9.33 -11.66 -15.44
N ASN A 48 -8.38 -11.06 -16.15
CA ASN A 48 -6.98 -11.12 -15.80
C ASN A 48 -6.70 -10.42 -14.48
N SER A 49 -5.80 -11.01 -13.68
CA SER A 49 -5.35 -10.43 -12.42
C SER A 49 -4.54 -9.15 -12.62
N PHE A 50 -3.83 -9.05 -13.74
CA PHE A 50 -2.95 -7.93 -14.02
C PHE A 50 -3.52 -7.03 -15.11
N ASP A 51 -3.56 -5.74 -14.82
CA ASP A 51 -3.98 -4.70 -15.75
C ASP A 51 -2.87 -3.65 -15.82
N SER A 52 -2.02 -3.75 -16.84
CA SER A 52 -0.85 -2.87 -16.99
C SER A 52 -1.25 -1.41 -17.19
N SER A 53 -2.35 -1.17 -17.88
CA SER A 53 -2.85 0.17 -18.14
C SER A 53 -3.26 0.85 -16.83
N ARG A 54 -4.02 0.14 -16.02
CA ARG A 54 -4.47 0.62 -14.71
C ARG A 54 -3.28 0.87 -13.77
N GLU A 55 -2.30 -0.02 -13.79
CA GLU A 55 -1.11 0.10 -12.96
C GLU A 55 -0.29 1.34 -13.33
N SER A 56 -0.07 1.55 -14.63
CA SER A 56 0.67 2.72 -15.12
C SER A 56 -0.04 4.03 -14.77
N GLU A 57 -1.34 4.09 -14.93
CA GLU A 57 -2.13 5.27 -14.56
C GLU A 57 -2.03 5.57 -13.08
N LYS A 58 -2.12 4.53 -12.26
CA LYS A 58 -2.02 4.67 -10.80
C LYS A 58 -0.66 5.23 -10.39
N ILE A 59 0.41 4.67 -10.92
CA ILE A 59 1.77 5.13 -10.60
C ILE A 59 1.96 6.58 -11.04
N SER A 60 1.52 6.96 -12.24
CA SER A 60 1.62 8.34 -12.70
C SER A 60 0.91 9.31 -11.77
N ARG A 61 -0.29 8.96 -11.35
CA ARG A 61 -1.05 9.81 -10.44
C ARG A 61 -0.39 9.93 -9.07
N LEU A 62 0.12 8.83 -8.55
CA LEU A 62 0.80 8.85 -7.26
C LEU A 62 2.06 9.72 -7.31
N ARG A 63 2.80 9.66 -8.41
CA ARG A 63 3.98 10.49 -8.59
C ARG A 63 3.61 11.97 -8.64
N GLU A 64 2.52 12.33 -9.30
CA GLU A 64 2.04 13.71 -9.32
C GLU A 64 1.69 14.21 -7.91
N LEU A 65 1.01 13.38 -7.13
CA LEU A 65 0.64 13.73 -5.75
C LEU A 65 1.87 13.94 -4.87
N CYS A 66 2.96 13.21 -5.12
CA CYS A 66 4.20 13.34 -4.35
C CYS A 66 4.79 14.75 -4.44
N THR A 67 4.64 15.43 -5.57
CA THR A 67 5.14 16.79 -5.74
C THR A 67 4.52 17.73 -4.72
N ASN A 68 3.21 17.64 -4.52
CA ASN A 68 2.50 18.51 -3.59
C ASN A 68 2.74 18.13 -2.13
N LEU A 69 3.05 16.86 -1.88
CA LEU A 69 3.25 16.34 -0.53
C LEU A 69 4.71 16.34 -0.10
N GLU A 70 5.61 16.73 -1.00
CA GLU A 70 7.05 16.76 -0.76
C GLU A 70 7.61 15.39 -0.35
N ILE A 71 7.15 14.34 -1.04
CA ILE A 71 7.61 12.96 -0.84
C ILE A 71 8.38 12.54 -2.09
N ASP A 72 9.44 11.76 -1.89
CA ASP A 72 10.21 11.20 -3.00
C ASP A 72 9.32 10.30 -3.86
N PRO A 73 9.05 10.63 -5.12
CA PRO A 73 8.19 9.82 -5.97
C PRO A 73 8.76 8.43 -6.25
N ASN A 74 10.08 8.28 -6.25
CA ASN A 74 10.69 6.97 -6.46
C ASN A 74 10.41 6.02 -5.31
N LEU A 75 10.45 6.53 -4.08
CA LEU A 75 10.08 5.75 -2.90
C LEU A 75 8.63 5.28 -2.97
N VAL A 76 7.73 6.20 -3.33
CA VAL A 76 6.30 5.90 -3.42
C VAL A 76 6.03 4.88 -4.53
N GLU A 77 6.69 5.04 -5.67
CA GLU A 77 6.56 4.07 -6.76
C GLU A 77 6.99 2.67 -6.33
N GLU A 78 8.13 2.54 -5.66
CA GLU A 78 8.59 1.25 -5.15
C GLU A 78 7.60 0.63 -4.18
N LEU A 79 7.09 1.43 -3.25
CA LEU A 79 6.13 0.99 -2.25
C LEU A 79 4.86 0.46 -2.92
N PHE A 80 4.27 1.23 -3.81
CA PHE A 80 3.01 0.85 -4.46
C PHE A 80 3.20 -0.29 -5.46
N THR A 81 4.34 -0.36 -6.12
CA THR A 81 4.66 -1.49 -6.99
C THR A 81 4.65 -2.79 -6.18
N ARG A 82 5.26 -2.77 -4.98
CA ARG A 82 5.26 -3.95 -4.12
C ARG A 82 3.85 -4.30 -3.63
N ILE A 83 3.05 -3.30 -3.27
CA ILE A 83 1.64 -3.52 -2.88
C ILE A 83 0.85 -4.15 -4.04
N MET A 84 1.02 -3.63 -5.24
CA MET A 84 0.33 -4.14 -6.43
C MET A 84 0.75 -5.56 -6.78
N GLN A 85 2.03 -5.91 -6.59
CA GLN A 85 2.50 -7.28 -6.78
C GLN A 85 1.80 -8.23 -5.82
N GLU A 86 1.60 -7.82 -4.59
CA GLU A 86 0.88 -8.63 -3.60
C GLU A 86 -0.59 -8.81 -4.02
N VAL A 87 -1.22 -7.77 -4.53
CA VAL A 87 -2.60 -7.82 -5.03
C VAL A 87 -2.74 -8.82 -6.18
N VAL A 88 -1.84 -8.75 -7.16
CA VAL A 88 -1.84 -9.68 -8.31
C VAL A 88 -1.70 -11.12 -7.82
N LYS A 89 -0.77 -11.35 -6.90
CA LYS A 89 -0.56 -12.68 -6.32
C LYS A 89 -1.83 -13.21 -5.66
N ASN A 90 -2.53 -12.36 -4.91
CA ASN A 90 -3.78 -12.75 -4.24
C ASN A 90 -4.91 -12.99 -5.24
N HIS A 91 -4.99 -12.18 -6.29
CA HIS A 91 -5.98 -12.36 -7.36
C HIS A 91 -5.76 -13.67 -8.12
N ASP A 92 -4.51 -14.01 -8.39
CA ASP A 92 -4.17 -15.28 -9.05
C ASP A 92 -4.61 -16.48 -8.19
N LYS A 93 -4.41 -16.40 -6.87
CA LYS A 93 -4.87 -17.45 -5.96
C LYS A 93 -6.39 -17.60 -5.99
N LEU A 94 -7.11 -16.50 -6.00
CA LEU A 94 -8.58 -16.52 -6.08
C LEU A 94 -9.05 -17.12 -7.40
N ARG A 95 -8.40 -16.79 -8.49
CA ARG A 95 -8.73 -17.32 -9.81
C ARG A 95 -8.47 -18.81 -9.89
N GLN A 96 -7.34 -19.28 -9.36
CA GLN A 96 -6.98 -20.70 -9.33
C GLN A 96 -7.93 -21.51 -8.44
N ALA A 97 -8.32 -20.97 -7.31
CA ALA A 97 -9.25 -21.62 -6.39
C ALA A 97 -10.62 -21.84 -7.03
N ARG A 98 -11.03 -20.96 -7.94
CA ARG A 98 -12.30 -21.08 -8.65
C ARG A 98 -12.28 -22.21 -9.69
N ASN A 99 -11.13 -22.44 -10.27
CA ASN A 99 -10.97 -23.51 -11.27
C ASN A 99 -10.74 -24.86 -10.60
#